data_962b8d72befd018ec4a7004c14412fdf
#
_entry.id   962b8d72befd018ec4a7004c14412fdf
#
_cell.length_a   1.000
_cell.length_b   1.000
_cell.length_c   1.000
_cell.angle_alpha   90.00
_cell.angle_beta   90.00
_cell.angle_gamma   90.00
#
_symmetry.space_group_name_H-M   'P 1'
#
loop_
_entity.id
_entity.type
_entity.pdbx_description
1 polymer ?
#
loop_
_entity_poly.entity_id
_entity_poly.type
_entity_poly.pdbx_seq_one_letter_code
_entity_poly.pdbx_strand_id
1 'polypeptide(L)'
;IEYEYDRVYDPSRKYTFPKRVTIGKLSDTDPELMKPNQNFLKYFPDAELPESKNRTSRSSCLRVGTYFVLRKIIEECSLNDILGKYFGSRDMGLFLDLAVYSIIAENNAAQYYPDYTYNHPLFTEKMKQYSDSTVSDFLNSVTDDQSTGFLNTWNESRNYREKIYISYDSTNKNCQAGDIKMVEFGHPKVDMGELVFNYAVAYDTHNQEPLFYEKYPGSLNDISQLQFMLDKASGYGYKKIGFILDRGYFSCENIQYMDKCGYSFVIMVKGMSALVNELILENKGTFENKRVNNIYEYGVYGKTIRHKLYASDKKERYFHLYHSIFFILKRVKFFIKVYFFN
;
A
#
# COMPACT_ATOMS: atom_id res chain seq x y z
N ILE A 1 4.54 26.19 36.10
CA ILE A 1 4.76 26.74 37.46
C ILE A 1 6.20 26.52 37.85
N GLU A 2 6.87 27.59 38.24
CA GLU A 2 8.27 27.56 38.67
C GLU A 2 8.35 27.71 40.19
N TYR A 3 9.26 26.96 40.80
CA TYR A 3 9.59 27.04 42.23
C TYR A 3 10.99 27.63 42.37
N GLU A 4 11.11 28.67 43.19
CA GLU A 4 12.39 29.30 43.55
C GLU A 4 12.94 28.58 44.77
N TYR A 5 14.04 27.81 44.60
CA TYR A 5 14.59 26.98 45.64
C TYR A 5 15.88 27.54 46.28
N ASP A 6 16.50 28.51 45.62
CA ASP A 6 17.74 29.12 46.12
C ASP A 6 17.95 30.50 45.47
N ARG A 7 18.83 31.28 46.08
CA ARG A 7 19.27 32.59 45.57
C ARG A 7 20.78 32.67 45.58
N VAL A 8 21.39 32.98 44.47
CA VAL A 8 22.85 33.06 44.33
C VAL A 8 23.25 34.49 44.00
N TYR A 9 24.20 35.02 44.78
CA TYR A 9 24.81 36.30 44.49
C TYR A 9 25.84 36.19 43.38
N ASP A 10 25.73 37.04 42.37
CA ASP A 10 26.71 37.15 41.29
C ASP A 10 27.63 38.36 41.55
N PRO A 11 28.93 38.11 41.89
CA PRO A 11 29.85 39.21 42.18
C PRO A 11 30.14 40.10 40.97
N SER A 12 30.02 39.57 39.77
CA SER A 12 30.30 40.29 38.53
C SER A 12 29.23 41.31 38.20
N ARG A 13 28.00 40.98 38.51
CA ARG A 13 26.80 41.81 38.25
C ARG A 13 26.29 42.55 39.45
N LYS A 14 26.87 42.28 40.64
CA LYS A 14 26.50 42.92 41.92
C LYS A 14 25.02 42.79 42.29
N TYR A 15 24.35 41.71 41.90
CA TYR A 15 22.99 41.41 42.32
C TYR A 15 22.77 39.92 42.57
N THR A 16 21.68 39.62 43.27
CA THR A 16 21.27 38.24 43.57
C THR A 16 20.20 37.79 42.58
N PHE A 17 20.38 36.68 41.94
CA PHE A 17 19.37 36.11 41.07
C PHE A 17 18.79 34.79 41.62
N PRO A 18 17.50 34.53 41.42
CA PRO A 18 16.85 33.33 41.91
C PRO A 18 17.20 32.12 41.02
N LYS A 19 17.47 31.00 41.69
CA LYS A 19 17.51 29.68 41.01
C LYS A 19 16.11 29.09 41.03
N ARG A 20 15.56 28.83 39.84
CA ARG A 20 14.21 28.32 39.68
C ARG A 20 14.23 26.99 38.97
N VAL A 21 13.24 26.17 39.24
CA VAL A 21 12.99 24.91 38.60
C VAL A 21 11.50 24.77 38.28
N THR A 22 11.18 24.28 37.12
CA THR A 22 9.78 23.97 36.76
C THR A 22 9.32 22.75 37.54
N ILE A 23 8.29 22.89 38.37
CA ILE A 23 7.72 21.82 39.20
C ILE A 23 6.38 21.30 38.70
N GLY A 24 5.77 21.95 37.71
CA GLY A 24 4.51 21.51 37.13
C GLY A 24 3.94 22.50 36.11
N LYS A 25 2.81 22.14 35.56
CA LYS A 25 1.98 22.97 34.66
C LYS A 25 0.64 23.27 35.32
N LEU A 26 -0.01 24.37 34.94
CA LEU A 26 -1.40 24.61 35.33
C LEU A 26 -2.30 23.48 34.82
N SER A 27 -3.33 23.16 35.58
CA SER A 27 -4.33 22.21 35.14
C SER A 27 -5.17 22.81 34.00
N ASP A 28 -5.47 22.00 32.97
CA ASP A 28 -6.34 22.44 31.87
C ASP A 28 -7.80 22.57 32.26
N THR A 29 -8.18 21.99 33.44
CA THR A 29 -9.57 21.94 33.91
C THR A 29 -9.84 22.92 35.07
N ASP A 30 -8.80 23.31 35.78
CA ASP A 30 -8.92 24.21 36.94
C ASP A 30 -7.65 25.05 37.06
N PRO A 31 -7.72 26.37 36.88
CA PRO A 31 -6.56 27.26 36.92
C PRO A 31 -5.97 27.43 38.35
N GLU A 32 -6.65 26.99 39.40
CA GLU A 32 -6.11 27.00 40.76
C GLU A 32 -5.31 25.75 41.09
N LEU A 33 -5.37 24.71 40.22
CA LEU A 33 -4.67 23.45 40.43
C LEU A 33 -3.45 23.33 39.50
N MET A 34 -2.43 22.65 40.01
CA MET A 34 -1.20 22.33 39.28
C MET A 34 -1.14 20.84 39.01
N LYS A 35 -0.73 20.48 37.78
CA LYS A 35 -0.26 19.13 37.44
C LYS A 35 1.24 19.05 37.73
N PRO A 36 1.68 18.37 38.81
CA PRO A 36 3.08 18.28 39.18
C PRO A 36 3.88 17.45 38.19
N ASN A 37 5.16 17.76 38.04
CA ASN A 37 6.14 16.95 37.30
C ASN A 37 7.07 16.20 38.28
N GLN A 38 8.04 15.45 37.76
CA GLN A 38 8.99 14.69 38.58
C GLN A 38 9.82 15.56 39.53
N ASN A 39 10.06 16.83 39.22
CA ASN A 39 10.79 17.74 40.09
C ASN A 39 9.99 18.14 41.31
N PHE A 40 8.65 18.07 41.26
CA PHE A 40 7.80 18.46 42.40
C PHE A 40 8.13 17.66 43.66
N LEU A 41 8.15 16.32 43.55
CA LEU A 41 8.48 15.44 44.69
C LEU A 41 9.90 15.60 45.20
N LYS A 42 10.82 16.09 44.37
CA LYS A 42 12.20 16.35 44.78
C LYS A 42 12.27 17.51 45.81
N TYR A 43 11.42 18.52 45.67
CA TYR A 43 11.39 19.69 46.52
C TYR A 43 10.29 19.64 47.56
N PHE A 44 9.31 18.76 47.37
CA PHE A 44 8.16 18.58 48.30
C PHE A 44 7.97 17.06 48.52
N PRO A 45 8.90 16.39 49.22
CA PRO A 45 8.87 14.93 49.38
C PRO A 45 7.68 14.43 50.20
N ASP A 46 7.16 15.26 51.12
CA ASP A 46 6.03 14.90 51.98
C ASP A 46 4.66 15.25 51.36
N ALA A 47 4.64 15.75 50.13
CA ALA A 47 3.39 16.09 49.47
C ALA A 47 2.63 14.84 49.05
N GLU A 48 1.41 14.67 49.52
CA GLU A 48 0.49 13.66 49.02
C GLU A 48 0.03 14.08 47.61
N LEU A 49 0.52 13.34 46.61
CA LEU A 49 -0.02 13.47 45.25
C LEU A 49 -1.40 12.85 45.23
N PRO A 50 -2.41 13.48 44.56
CA PRO A 50 -3.67 12.81 44.30
C PRO A 50 -3.36 11.51 43.55
N GLU A 51 -3.98 10.42 44.02
CA GLU A 51 -3.87 9.12 43.30
C GLU A 51 -4.11 9.38 41.83
N SER A 52 -3.10 9.10 41.01
CA SER A 52 -3.29 9.13 39.60
C SER A 52 -4.38 8.11 39.30
N LYS A 53 -5.58 8.59 38.95
CA LYS A 53 -6.58 7.70 38.37
C LYS A 53 -5.84 6.99 37.26
N ASN A 54 -5.47 5.73 37.48
CA ASN A 54 -4.96 4.86 36.46
C ASN A 54 -6.03 4.86 35.36
N ARG A 55 -5.90 5.78 34.42
CA ARG A 55 -6.69 5.70 33.20
C ARG A 55 -6.26 4.39 32.61
N THR A 56 -7.14 3.39 32.76
CA THR A 56 -6.99 2.16 32.00
C THR A 56 -6.93 2.60 30.54
N SER A 57 -5.74 2.70 30.02
CA SER A 57 -5.49 3.10 28.64
C SER A 57 -6.03 2.07 27.65
N ARG A 58 -6.68 1.01 28.17
CA ARG A 58 -7.11 -0.13 27.40
C ARG A 58 -8.43 -0.70 27.93
N SER A 59 -9.28 -1.18 27.02
CA SER A 59 -10.49 -1.92 27.37
C SER A 59 -10.15 -3.27 28.01
N SER A 60 -10.97 -3.71 28.97
CA SER A 60 -10.94 -5.09 29.48
C SER A 60 -11.47 -6.12 28.47
N CYS A 61 -12.18 -5.65 27.43
CA CYS A 61 -12.73 -6.48 26.37
C CYS A 61 -12.04 -6.15 25.04
N LEU A 62 -11.37 -7.15 24.43
CA LEU A 62 -10.64 -6.97 23.17
C LEU A 62 -11.38 -7.63 22.00
N ARG A 63 -11.32 -6.99 20.85
CA ARG A 63 -11.83 -7.50 19.57
C ARG A 63 -10.78 -8.42 18.93
N VAL A 64 -10.90 -9.72 19.15
CA VAL A 64 -9.84 -10.69 18.80
C VAL A 64 -10.04 -11.41 17.47
N GLY A 65 -11.23 -11.41 16.87
CA GLY A 65 -11.55 -12.26 15.71
C GLY A 65 -10.61 -12.04 14.53
N THR A 66 -10.55 -10.81 14.01
CA THR A 66 -9.68 -10.47 12.88
C THR A 66 -8.19 -10.60 13.23
N TYR A 67 -7.81 -10.31 14.48
CA TYR A 67 -6.44 -10.47 14.94
C TYR A 67 -5.94 -11.91 14.78
N PHE A 68 -6.72 -12.92 15.15
CA PHE A 68 -6.33 -14.31 15.01
C PHE A 68 -6.15 -14.72 13.54
N VAL A 69 -7.04 -14.25 12.65
CA VAL A 69 -6.92 -14.51 11.21
C VAL A 69 -5.64 -13.89 10.65
N LEU A 70 -5.41 -12.60 10.94
CA LEU A 70 -4.22 -11.90 10.43
C LEU A 70 -2.93 -12.45 11.04
N ARG A 71 -2.93 -12.80 12.32
CA ARG A 71 -1.80 -13.46 12.95
C ARG A 71 -1.43 -14.76 12.24
N LYS A 72 -2.43 -15.58 11.87
CA LYS A 72 -2.21 -16.80 11.13
C LYS A 72 -1.58 -16.54 9.75
N ILE A 73 -2.05 -15.53 9.04
CA ILE A 73 -1.48 -15.11 7.75
C ILE A 73 -0.04 -14.63 7.92
N ILE A 74 0.25 -13.82 8.95
CA ILE A 74 1.60 -13.33 9.26
C ILE A 74 2.56 -14.50 9.49
N GLU A 75 2.11 -15.53 10.24
CA GLU A 75 2.88 -16.76 10.53
C GLU A 75 3.10 -17.58 9.25
N GLU A 76 2.07 -17.84 8.45
CA GLU A 76 2.15 -18.58 7.18
C GLU A 76 3.05 -17.90 6.15
N CYS A 77 3.02 -16.57 6.12
CA CYS A 77 3.89 -15.77 5.26
C CYS A 77 5.30 -15.57 5.81
N SER A 78 5.61 -16.06 7.01
CA SER A 78 6.90 -15.85 7.70
C SER A 78 7.29 -14.37 7.83
N LEU A 79 6.30 -13.48 7.96
CA LEU A 79 6.56 -12.04 7.98
C LEU A 79 7.40 -11.60 9.18
N ASN A 80 7.27 -12.27 10.33
CA ASN A 80 8.10 -11.98 11.50
C ASN A 80 9.60 -12.20 11.20
N ASP A 81 9.94 -13.30 10.52
CA ASP A 81 11.33 -13.63 10.20
C ASP A 81 11.90 -12.66 9.15
N ILE A 82 11.08 -12.27 8.18
CA ILE A 82 11.48 -11.33 7.14
C ILE A 82 11.65 -9.92 7.71
N LEU A 83 10.67 -9.41 8.45
CA LEU A 83 10.71 -8.08 9.06
C LEU A 83 11.81 -7.97 10.13
N GLY A 84 12.03 -9.03 10.89
CA GLY A 84 13.06 -9.09 11.93
C GLY A 84 14.49 -8.92 11.42
N LYS A 85 14.75 -9.06 10.10
CA LYS A 85 16.04 -8.76 9.48
C LYS A 85 16.29 -7.25 9.33
N TYR A 86 15.24 -6.45 9.28
CA TYR A 86 15.29 -5.02 8.97
C TYR A 86 14.87 -4.12 10.11
N PHE A 87 14.11 -4.66 11.06
CA PHE A 87 13.56 -3.93 12.20
C PHE A 87 13.88 -4.65 13.51
N GLY A 88 14.18 -3.87 14.55
CA GLY A 88 14.21 -4.40 15.92
C GLY A 88 12.81 -4.85 16.38
N SER A 89 12.72 -5.65 17.43
CA SER A 89 11.46 -6.26 17.90
C SER A 89 10.36 -5.22 18.20
N ARG A 90 10.74 -4.04 18.71
CA ARG A 90 9.81 -2.93 18.95
C ARG A 90 9.17 -2.43 17.67
N ASP A 91 10.00 -2.11 16.69
CA ASP A 91 9.58 -1.46 15.45
C ASP A 91 8.88 -2.45 14.53
N MET A 92 9.31 -3.73 14.54
CA MET A 92 8.59 -4.82 13.88
C MET A 92 7.17 -4.99 14.43
N GLY A 93 7.01 -5.02 15.76
CA GLY A 93 5.70 -5.11 16.37
C GLY A 93 4.79 -3.94 16.00
N LEU A 94 5.34 -2.71 16.03
CA LEU A 94 4.61 -1.50 15.64
C LEU A 94 4.24 -1.52 14.15
N PHE A 95 5.15 -1.98 13.28
CA PHE A 95 4.88 -2.13 11.84
C PHE A 95 3.67 -3.07 11.61
N LEU A 96 3.67 -4.23 12.26
CA LEU A 96 2.57 -5.19 12.15
C LEU A 96 1.25 -4.64 12.72
N ASP A 97 1.31 -3.93 13.83
CA ASP A 97 0.14 -3.26 14.40
C ASP A 97 -0.46 -2.24 13.45
N LEU A 98 0.37 -1.42 12.80
CA LEU A 98 -0.08 -0.42 11.82
C LEU A 98 -0.65 -1.08 10.55
N ALA A 99 -0.04 -2.16 10.07
CA ALA A 99 -0.55 -2.92 8.94
C ALA A 99 -1.93 -3.51 9.26
N VAL A 100 -2.09 -4.12 10.42
CA VAL A 100 -3.36 -4.68 10.87
C VAL A 100 -4.41 -3.60 11.13
N TYR A 101 -3.99 -2.48 11.74
CA TYR A 101 -4.84 -1.30 11.92
C TYR A 101 -5.40 -0.80 10.59
N SER A 102 -4.56 -0.64 9.57
CA SER A 102 -5.00 -0.16 8.26
C SER A 102 -6.01 -1.09 7.58
N ILE A 103 -5.90 -2.40 7.80
CA ILE A 103 -6.84 -3.40 7.27
C ILE A 103 -8.17 -3.38 8.03
N ILE A 104 -8.13 -3.34 9.37
CA ILE A 104 -9.33 -3.46 10.20
C ILE A 104 -10.14 -2.16 10.23
N ALA A 105 -9.46 -1.02 10.32
CA ALA A 105 -10.10 0.28 10.43
C ALA A 105 -10.38 0.93 9.07
N GLU A 106 -9.89 0.32 7.97
CA GLU A 106 -9.90 0.91 6.62
C GLU A 106 -9.34 2.35 6.62
N ASN A 107 -8.40 2.60 7.55
CA ASN A 107 -7.81 3.90 7.81
C ASN A 107 -6.31 3.74 8.09
N ASN A 108 -5.52 4.70 7.65
CA ASN A 108 -4.07 4.70 7.87
C ASN A 108 -3.57 5.98 8.56
N ALA A 109 -4.46 6.86 9.00
CA ALA A 109 -4.08 8.08 9.69
C ALA A 109 -3.57 7.77 11.10
N ALA A 110 -2.31 8.12 11.38
CA ALA A 110 -1.63 7.85 12.65
C ALA A 110 -2.39 8.38 13.88
N GLN A 111 -3.09 9.50 13.74
CA GLN A 111 -3.86 10.15 14.82
C GLN A 111 -4.97 9.26 15.41
N TYR A 112 -5.52 8.33 14.66
CA TYR A 112 -6.58 7.42 15.12
C TYR A 112 -6.05 6.04 15.57
N TYR A 113 -4.75 5.79 15.42
CA TYR A 113 -4.14 4.55 15.89
C TYR A 113 -4.30 4.35 17.43
N PRO A 114 -4.14 5.37 18.29
CA PRO A 114 -4.38 5.21 19.73
C PRO A 114 -5.79 4.73 20.07
N ASP A 115 -6.81 5.20 19.35
CA ASP A 115 -8.21 4.75 19.55
C ASP A 115 -8.39 3.28 19.16
N TYR A 116 -7.77 2.86 18.06
CA TYR A 116 -7.74 1.46 17.63
C TYR A 116 -7.10 0.56 18.71
N THR A 117 -5.97 0.98 19.27
CA THR A 117 -5.23 0.19 20.29
C THR A 117 -6.01 -0.03 21.58
N TYR A 118 -7.02 0.79 21.85
CA TYR A 118 -7.82 0.72 23.08
C TYR A 118 -8.52 -0.63 23.27
N ASN A 119 -9.04 -1.22 22.20
CA ASN A 119 -9.84 -2.45 22.25
C ASN A 119 -9.42 -3.56 21.26
N HIS A 120 -8.21 -3.46 20.68
CA HIS A 120 -7.65 -4.50 19.81
C HIS A 120 -6.37 -5.10 20.41
N PRO A 121 -6.11 -6.41 20.21
CA PRO A 121 -4.80 -7.00 20.52
C PRO A 121 -3.71 -6.38 19.64
N LEU A 122 -2.48 -6.33 20.16
CA LEU A 122 -1.33 -5.76 19.48
C LEU A 122 -0.20 -6.78 19.37
N PHE A 123 0.64 -6.63 18.34
CA PHE A 123 1.86 -7.41 18.11
C PHE A 123 3.06 -6.83 18.86
N THR A 124 2.98 -5.58 19.29
CA THR A 124 4.01 -4.95 20.13
C THR A 124 4.16 -5.70 21.45
N GLU A 125 5.40 -5.75 21.98
CA GLU A 125 5.70 -6.44 23.23
C GLU A 125 4.80 -5.95 24.37
N LYS A 126 4.21 -6.91 25.10
CA LYS A 126 3.20 -6.65 26.16
C LYS A 126 2.02 -5.79 25.67
N MET A 127 1.74 -5.83 24.38
CA MET A 127 0.70 -5.02 23.74
C MET A 127 0.86 -3.53 24.04
N LYS A 128 2.07 -3.01 23.98
CA LYS A 128 2.38 -1.62 24.26
C LYS A 128 1.73 -0.70 23.25
N GLN A 129 1.00 0.28 23.74
CA GLN A 129 0.37 1.33 22.95
C GLN A 129 1.36 2.47 22.68
N TYR A 130 1.30 3.03 21.49
CA TYR A 130 2.10 4.18 21.10
C TYR A 130 1.21 5.35 20.70
N SER A 131 1.71 6.57 20.93
CA SER A 131 1.04 7.79 20.50
C SER A 131 1.17 8.00 19.00
N ASP A 132 0.33 8.84 18.44
CA ASP A 132 0.38 9.29 17.06
C ASP A 132 1.73 9.91 16.67
N SER A 133 2.33 10.69 17.57
CA SER A 133 3.68 11.25 17.36
C SER A 133 4.74 10.15 17.25
N THR A 134 4.67 9.12 18.12
CA THR A 134 5.59 7.99 18.05
C THR A 134 5.41 7.18 16.74
N VAL A 135 4.17 7.04 16.28
CA VAL A 135 3.87 6.40 14.99
C VAL A 135 4.46 7.22 13.84
N SER A 136 4.31 8.54 13.87
CA SER A 136 4.88 9.43 12.86
C SER A 136 6.41 9.36 12.83
N ASP A 137 7.05 9.39 13.99
CA ASP A 137 8.51 9.25 14.11
C ASP A 137 9.00 7.91 13.56
N PHE A 138 8.29 6.82 13.87
CA PHE A 138 8.60 5.50 13.33
C PHE A 138 8.48 5.47 11.80
N LEU A 139 7.37 5.94 11.24
CA LEU A 139 7.17 5.96 9.78
C LEU A 139 8.22 6.79 9.06
N ASN A 140 8.63 7.93 9.65
CA ASN A 140 9.72 8.76 9.11
C ASN A 140 11.10 8.10 9.23
N SER A 141 11.28 7.14 10.13
CA SER A 141 12.56 6.41 10.31
C SER A 141 12.75 5.25 9.33
N VAL A 142 11.68 4.83 8.64
CA VAL A 142 11.75 3.72 7.67
C VAL A 142 12.50 4.19 6.42
N THR A 143 13.59 3.47 6.09
CA THR A 143 14.45 3.82 4.96
C THR A 143 14.07 3.07 3.68
N ASP A 144 14.48 3.61 2.54
CA ASP A 144 14.32 2.93 1.23
C ASP A 144 15.12 1.61 1.19
N ASP A 145 16.27 1.52 1.89
CA ASP A 145 17.06 0.30 2.00
C ASP A 145 16.31 -0.81 2.75
N GLN A 146 15.62 -0.46 3.84
CA GLN A 146 14.78 -1.42 4.57
C GLN A 146 13.62 -1.91 3.69
N SER A 147 12.97 -1.01 2.95
CA SER A 147 11.88 -1.36 2.05
C SER A 147 12.34 -2.25 0.90
N THR A 148 13.47 -1.92 0.29
CA THR A 148 14.08 -2.72 -0.79
C THR A 148 14.56 -4.07 -0.27
N GLY A 149 15.22 -4.10 0.87
CA GLY A 149 15.68 -5.32 1.51
C GLY A 149 14.51 -6.26 1.85
N PHE A 150 13.44 -5.71 2.42
CA PHE A 150 12.21 -6.48 2.67
C PHE A 150 11.67 -7.12 1.38
N LEU A 151 11.50 -6.35 0.31
CA LEU A 151 10.99 -6.87 -0.96
C LEU A 151 11.89 -7.93 -1.57
N ASN A 152 13.22 -7.77 -1.50
CA ASN A 152 14.18 -8.77 -1.96
C ASN A 152 14.03 -10.07 -1.16
N THR A 153 14.04 -9.99 0.18
CA THR A 153 13.88 -11.16 1.04
C THR A 153 12.52 -11.83 0.85
N TRP A 154 11.45 -11.04 0.67
CA TRP A 154 10.12 -11.55 0.36
C TRP A 154 10.15 -12.37 -0.93
N ASN A 155 10.72 -11.84 -2.00
CA ASN A 155 10.78 -12.53 -3.29
C ASN A 155 11.72 -13.75 -3.27
N GLU A 156 12.85 -13.69 -2.57
CA GLU A 156 13.78 -14.81 -2.37
C GLU A 156 13.14 -15.97 -1.58
N SER A 157 12.35 -15.65 -0.56
CA SER A 157 11.65 -16.67 0.25
C SER A 157 10.62 -17.48 -0.55
N ARG A 158 10.24 -17.00 -1.74
CA ARG A 158 9.25 -17.58 -2.64
C ARG A 158 9.91 -18.43 -3.73
N ASN A 159 10.53 -19.51 -3.34
CA ASN A 159 11.51 -20.32 -4.12
C ASN A 159 10.91 -21.23 -5.22
N TYR A 160 9.65 -21.13 -5.60
CA TYR A 160 8.92 -22.16 -6.32
C TYR A 160 8.50 -21.80 -7.73
N ARG A 161 9.05 -20.72 -8.30
CA ARG A 161 8.41 -20.11 -9.45
C ARG A 161 9.04 -20.57 -10.73
N GLU A 162 8.48 -21.61 -11.30
CA GLU A 162 8.80 -21.97 -12.67
C GLU A 162 8.24 -20.95 -13.66
N LYS A 163 6.99 -20.54 -13.46
CA LYS A 163 6.31 -19.51 -14.26
C LYS A 163 5.37 -18.71 -13.39
N ILE A 164 5.43 -17.38 -13.49
CA ILE A 164 4.53 -16.45 -12.81
C ILE A 164 3.74 -15.61 -13.80
N TYR A 165 2.53 -15.25 -13.42
CA TYR A 165 1.67 -14.34 -14.17
C TYR A 165 1.45 -13.07 -13.35
N ILE A 166 2.16 -12.03 -13.70
CA ILE A 166 2.10 -10.75 -12.98
C ILE A 166 0.92 -9.94 -13.51
N SER A 167 -0.09 -9.76 -12.67
CA SER A 167 -1.08 -8.70 -12.84
C SER A 167 -0.50 -7.42 -12.25
N TYR A 168 -0.45 -6.38 -13.06
CA TYR A 168 0.01 -5.06 -12.64
C TYR A 168 -1.15 -4.09 -12.75
N ASP A 169 -1.52 -3.52 -11.61
CA ASP A 169 -2.61 -2.55 -11.53
C ASP A 169 -2.17 -1.32 -10.75
N SER A 170 -2.56 -0.16 -11.24
CA SER A 170 -2.25 1.13 -10.67
C SER A 170 -3.48 1.79 -10.07
N THR A 171 -3.25 2.52 -9.02
CA THR A 171 -4.24 3.42 -8.45
C THR A 171 -3.55 4.70 -7.97
N ASN A 172 -4.35 5.69 -7.59
CA ASN A 172 -3.82 6.89 -6.97
C ASN A 172 -4.55 7.19 -5.66
N LYS A 173 -3.89 7.97 -4.83
CA LYS A 173 -4.48 8.50 -3.60
C LYS A 173 -4.30 10.00 -3.56
N ASN A 174 -5.36 10.69 -3.14
CA ASN A 174 -5.31 12.10 -2.82
C ASN A 174 -4.41 12.32 -1.61
N CYS A 175 -3.57 13.33 -1.67
CA CYS A 175 -2.65 13.69 -0.61
C CYS A 175 -2.50 15.20 -0.53
N GLN A 176 -2.74 15.76 0.64
CA GLN A 176 -2.63 17.20 0.88
C GLN A 176 -1.27 17.60 1.47
N ALA A 177 -0.32 16.66 1.60
CA ALA A 177 1.02 16.94 2.09
C ALA A 177 1.84 17.69 1.03
N GLY A 178 2.09 18.97 1.26
CA GLY A 178 2.77 19.83 0.32
C GLY A 178 4.29 19.67 0.24
N ASP A 179 4.89 18.85 1.10
CA ASP A 179 6.32 18.60 1.20
C ASP A 179 6.77 17.28 0.53
N ILE A 180 5.85 16.48 0.04
CA ILE A 180 6.15 15.22 -0.64
C ILE A 180 6.28 15.45 -2.15
N LYS A 181 7.49 15.37 -2.69
CA LYS A 181 7.81 15.65 -4.10
C LYS A 181 7.01 14.85 -5.13
N MET A 182 6.53 13.66 -4.79
CA MET A 182 5.74 12.83 -5.72
C MET A 182 4.24 13.18 -5.72
N VAL A 183 3.81 14.06 -4.82
CA VAL A 183 2.42 14.52 -4.73
C VAL A 183 2.25 15.69 -5.68
N GLU A 184 1.57 15.44 -6.79
CA GLU A 184 1.45 16.37 -7.91
C GLU A 184 0.03 16.40 -8.47
N PHE A 185 -0.27 17.38 -9.30
CA PHE A 185 -1.51 17.37 -10.07
C PHE A 185 -1.51 16.18 -11.05
N GLY A 186 -2.59 15.40 -11.01
CA GLY A 186 -2.76 14.22 -11.84
C GLY A 186 -4.23 13.99 -12.18
N HIS A 187 -4.62 12.73 -12.32
CA HIS A 187 -6.00 12.34 -12.59
C HIS A 187 -6.59 11.60 -11.38
N PRO A 188 -7.06 12.32 -10.35
CA PRO A 188 -7.58 11.70 -9.13
C PRO A 188 -8.80 10.83 -9.44
N LYS A 189 -8.88 9.66 -8.77
CA LYS A 189 -10.03 8.75 -8.89
C LYS A 189 -11.19 9.14 -7.96
N VAL A 190 -10.90 9.88 -6.91
CA VAL A 190 -11.89 10.25 -5.87
C VAL A 190 -12.13 11.76 -5.89
N ASP A 191 -11.25 12.55 -5.30
CA ASP A 191 -11.47 13.99 -5.13
C ASP A 191 -10.85 14.77 -6.28
N MET A 192 -11.69 15.23 -7.21
CA MET A 192 -11.27 15.97 -8.38
C MET A 192 -10.69 17.33 -7.98
N GLY A 193 -9.48 17.63 -8.48
CA GLY A 193 -8.77 18.89 -8.18
C GLY A 193 -7.78 18.81 -7.04
N GLU A 194 -7.72 17.70 -6.31
CA GLU A 194 -6.70 17.46 -5.29
C GLU A 194 -5.42 16.86 -5.88
N LEU A 195 -4.31 17.14 -5.21
CA LEU A 195 -3.03 16.53 -5.54
C LEU A 195 -3.04 15.03 -5.26
N VAL A 196 -2.34 14.26 -6.07
CA VAL A 196 -2.26 12.81 -5.95
C VAL A 196 -0.83 12.30 -6.07
N PHE A 197 -0.59 11.12 -5.54
CA PHE A 197 0.51 10.25 -5.96
C PHE A 197 -0.06 8.94 -6.49
N ASN A 198 0.66 8.33 -7.40
CA ASN A 198 0.32 7.03 -7.96
C ASN A 198 1.07 5.93 -7.23
N TYR A 199 0.43 4.78 -7.08
CA TYR A 199 1.11 3.55 -6.72
C TYR A 199 0.52 2.38 -7.49
N ALA A 200 1.34 1.38 -7.74
CA ALA A 200 0.93 0.19 -8.42
C ALA A 200 1.47 -1.04 -7.70
N VAL A 201 0.73 -2.13 -7.78
CA VAL A 201 1.09 -3.41 -7.18
C VAL A 201 1.26 -4.46 -8.26
N ALA A 202 2.38 -5.15 -8.24
CA ALA A 202 2.62 -6.34 -9.02
C ALA A 202 2.17 -7.56 -8.21
N TYR A 203 1.22 -8.32 -8.74
CA TYR A 203 0.59 -9.45 -8.08
C TYR A 203 0.71 -10.71 -8.92
N ASP A 204 1.23 -11.80 -8.34
CA ASP A 204 1.25 -13.10 -8.99
C ASP A 204 -0.12 -13.74 -8.90
N THR A 205 -0.83 -13.79 -10.02
CA THR A 205 -2.19 -14.31 -10.09
C THR A 205 -2.25 -15.83 -9.94
N HIS A 206 -1.16 -16.55 -10.23
CA HIS A 206 -1.11 -18.00 -10.10
C HIS A 206 -0.94 -18.44 -8.64
N ASN A 207 0.02 -17.83 -7.95
CA ASN A 207 0.29 -18.14 -6.54
C ASN A 207 -0.53 -17.28 -5.56
N GLN A 208 -1.30 -16.31 -6.08
CA GLN A 208 -2.15 -15.40 -5.29
C GLN A 208 -1.37 -14.57 -4.25
N GLU A 209 -0.23 -14.03 -4.66
CA GLU A 209 0.67 -13.29 -3.77
C GLU A 209 1.13 -11.95 -4.36
N PRO A 210 1.26 -10.90 -3.53
CA PRO A 210 1.91 -9.66 -3.96
C PRO A 210 3.41 -9.91 -4.14
N LEU A 211 3.99 -9.31 -5.17
CA LEU A 211 5.41 -9.44 -5.47
C LEU A 211 6.20 -8.21 -5.05
N PHE A 212 5.78 -7.05 -5.54
CA PHE A 212 6.37 -5.77 -5.24
C PHE A 212 5.38 -4.65 -5.55
N TYR A 213 5.73 -3.45 -5.16
CA TYR A 213 4.97 -2.24 -5.48
C TYR A 213 5.88 -1.16 -6.06
N GLU A 214 5.27 -0.22 -6.74
CA GLU A 214 5.89 1.00 -7.22
C GLU A 214 5.08 2.21 -6.76
N LYS A 215 5.78 3.27 -6.36
CA LYS A 215 5.23 4.59 -6.09
C LYS A 215 5.82 5.59 -7.08
N TYR A 216 5.01 6.44 -7.68
CA TYR A 216 5.47 7.39 -8.67
C TYR A 216 4.61 8.67 -8.67
N PRO A 217 5.15 9.79 -9.22
CA PRO A 217 4.47 11.06 -9.24
C PRO A 217 3.07 11.01 -9.84
N GLY A 218 2.16 11.80 -9.27
CA GLY A 218 0.78 11.87 -9.72
C GLY A 218 0.60 12.33 -11.16
N SER A 219 1.54 13.10 -11.69
CA SER A 219 1.56 13.59 -13.08
C SER A 219 1.93 12.51 -14.11
N LEU A 220 2.62 11.44 -13.70
CA LEU A 220 3.01 10.36 -14.59
C LEU A 220 1.84 9.45 -14.91
N ASN A 221 1.71 9.08 -16.19
CA ASN A 221 0.72 8.13 -16.62
C ASN A 221 1.23 6.67 -16.54
N ASP A 222 0.30 5.74 -16.44
CA ASP A 222 0.57 4.31 -16.33
C ASP A 222 1.37 3.75 -17.52
N ILE A 223 1.16 4.31 -18.71
CA ILE A 223 1.85 3.87 -19.95
C ILE A 223 3.36 4.02 -19.78
N SER A 224 3.81 5.20 -19.32
CA SER A 224 5.24 5.48 -19.14
C SER A 224 5.87 4.66 -18.03
N GLN A 225 5.09 4.30 -17.02
CA GLN A 225 5.57 3.55 -15.86
C GLN A 225 5.78 2.06 -16.13
N LEU A 226 5.12 1.51 -17.16
CA LEU A 226 5.16 0.05 -17.43
C LEU A 226 6.59 -0.46 -17.64
N GLN A 227 7.43 0.25 -18.39
CA GLN A 227 8.80 -0.20 -18.68
C GLN A 227 9.64 -0.32 -17.41
N PHE A 228 9.54 0.63 -16.48
CA PHE A 228 10.22 0.57 -15.17
C PHE A 228 9.77 -0.65 -14.36
N MET A 229 8.49 -0.95 -14.39
CA MET A 229 7.94 -2.14 -13.72
C MET A 229 8.49 -3.43 -14.33
N LEU A 230 8.56 -3.51 -15.65
CA LEU A 230 9.08 -4.68 -16.35
C LEU A 230 10.56 -4.91 -16.02
N ASP A 231 11.36 -3.85 -15.98
CA ASP A 231 12.78 -3.90 -15.61
C ASP A 231 12.96 -4.34 -14.16
N LYS A 232 12.13 -3.81 -13.24
CA LYS A 232 12.15 -4.23 -11.84
C LYS A 232 11.77 -5.70 -11.68
N ALA A 233 10.73 -6.16 -12.36
CA ALA A 233 10.33 -7.57 -12.37
C ALA A 233 11.47 -8.48 -12.85
N SER A 234 12.19 -8.06 -13.89
CA SER A 234 13.37 -8.76 -14.38
C SER A 234 14.49 -8.82 -13.34
N GLY A 235 14.70 -7.74 -12.59
CA GLY A 235 15.72 -7.64 -11.53
C GLY A 235 15.53 -8.64 -10.40
N TYR A 236 14.30 -9.08 -10.11
CA TYR A 236 14.03 -10.14 -9.13
C TYR A 236 14.38 -11.56 -9.62
N GLY A 237 14.88 -11.72 -10.84
CA GLY A 237 15.40 -13.00 -11.34
C GLY A 237 14.34 -14.06 -11.62
N TYR A 238 13.09 -13.70 -11.84
CA TYR A 238 12.06 -14.66 -12.21
C TYR A 238 12.37 -15.34 -13.55
N LYS A 239 12.28 -16.66 -13.59
CA LYS A 239 12.71 -17.46 -14.76
C LYS A 239 11.78 -17.32 -15.98
N LYS A 240 10.48 -17.28 -15.74
CA LYS A 240 9.47 -17.17 -16.79
C LYS A 240 8.35 -16.24 -16.34
N ILE A 241 8.22 -15.10 -16.99
CA ILE A 241 7.23 -14.08 -16.64
C ILE A 241 6.18 -13.97 -17.74
N GLY A 242 4.91 -13.99 -17.36
CA GLY A 242 3.81 -13.51 -18.17
C GLY A 242 3.16 -12.31 -17.52
N PHE A 243 2.73 -11.33 -18.29
CA PHE A 243 2.07 -10.13 -17.78
C PHE A 243 0.58 -10.12 -18.12
N ILE A 244 -0.24 -9.71 -17.18
CA ILE A 244 -1.67 -9.46 -17.36
C ILE A 244 -1.90 -7.99 -17.08
N LEU A 245 -2.20 -7.23 -18.14
CA LEU A 245 -2.22 -5.77 -18.09
C LEU A 245 -3.59 -5.22 -18.45
N ASP A 246 -4.00 -4.16 -17.78
CA ASP A 246 -5.20 -3.41 -18.16
C ASP A 246 -4.94 -2.59 -19.44
N ARG A 247 -6.03 -2.19 -20.09
CA ARG A 247 -6.02 -1.34 -21.28
C ARG A 247 -5.30 0.00 -21.09
N GLY A 248 -5.13 0.45 -19.83
CA GLY A 248 -4.41 1.67 -19.47
C GLY A 248 -2.96 1.64 -19.95
N TYR A 249 -2.35 0.46 -19.98
CA TYR A 249 -0.96 0.24 -20.41
C TYR A 249 -0.77 0.03 -21.91
N PHE A 250 -1.86 -0.01 -22.69
CA PHE A 250 -1.79 -0.30 -24.11
C PHE A 250 -1.23 0.90 -24.90
N SER A 251 -0.04 0.74 -25.43
CA SER A 251 0.58 1.63 -26.43
C SER A 251 1.45 0.83 -27.39
N CYS A 252 1.74 1.42 -28.55
CA CYS A 252 2.62 0.79 -29.55
C CYS A 252 4.01 0.54 -28.94
N GLU A 253 4.55 1.51 -28.22
CA GLU A 253 5.86 1.48 -27.60
C GLU A 253 5.94 0.35 -26.55
N ASN A 254 4.94 0.23 -25.68
CA ASN A 254 4.90 -0.81 -24.65
C ASN A 254 4.80 -2.22 -25.28
N ILE A 255 3.98 -2.39 -26.31
CA ILE A 255 3.88 -3.65 -27.05
C ILE A 255 5.22 -4.04 -27.69
N GLN A 256 5.88 -3.09 -28.36
CA GLN A 256 7.19 -3.31 -28.97
C GLN A 256 8.27 -3.59 -27.92
N TYR A 257 8.23 -2.92 -26.77
CA TYR A 257 9.17 -3.16 -25.67
C TYR A 257 9.03 -4.57 -25.12
N MET A 258 7.80 -5.00 -24.80
CA MET A 258 7.53 -6.36 -24.33
C MET A 258 7.95 -7.42 -25.35
N ASP A 259 7.71 -7.19 -26.63
CA ASP A 259 8.16 -8.07 -27.71
C ASP A 259 9.69 -8.16 -27.79
N LYS A 260 10.38 -7.02 -27.70
CA LYS A 260 11.85 -6.96 -27.70
C LYS A 260 12.46 -7.71 -26.53
N CYS A 261 11.82 -7.63 -25.35
CA CYS A 261 12.24 -8.35 -24.15
C CYS A 261 11.82 -9.82 -24.14
N GLY A 262 11.01 -10.27 -25.10
CA GLY A 262 10.54 -11.66 -25.18
C GLY A 262 9.50 -12.04 -24.12
N TYR A 263 8.81 -11.05 -23.52
CA TYR A 263 7.80 -11.30 -22.52
C TYR A 263 6.50 -11.86 -23.12
N SER A 264 5.90 -12.83 -22.43
CA SER A 264 4.52 -13.24 -22.69
C SER A 264 3.57 -12.25 -21.99
N PHE A 265 2.51 -11.80 -22.66
CA PHE A 265 1.57 -10.88 -22.04
C PHE A 265 0.13 -10.99 -22.56
N VAL A 266 -0.79 -10.53 -21.75
CA VAL A 266 -2.20 -10.37 -22.07
C VAL A 266 -2.58 -8.92 -21.79
N ILE A 267 -3.13 -8.23 -22.79
CA ILE A 267 -3.55 -6.84 -22.64
C ILE A 267 -4.83 -6.58 -23.42
N MET A 268 -5.68 -5.69 -22.91
CA MET A 268 -6.86 -5.24 -23.64
C MET A 268 -6.48 -4.19 -24.66
N VAL A 269 -6.98 -4.33 -25.88
CA VAL A 269 -6.77 -3.36 -26.97
C VAL A 269 -7.50 -2.05 -26.65
N LYS A 270 -6.80 -0.91 -26.85
CA LYS A 270 -7.34 0.44 -26.67
C LYS A 270 -7.05 1.29 -27.89
N GLY A 271 -8.02 2.12 -28.31
CA GLY A 271 -7.82 3.11 -29.36
C GLY A 271 -7.79 2.57 -30.81
N MET A 272 -7.98 1.26 -31.00
CA MET A 272 -7.96 0.61 -32.32
C MET A 272 -9.37 0.23 -32.81
N SER A 273 -10.27 1.20 -32.85
CA SER A 273 -11.68 0.94 -33.16
C SER A 273 -11.90 0.29 -34.55
N ALA A 274 -11.10 0.63 -35.53
CA ALA A 274 -11.18 0.03 -36.87
C ALA A 274 -10.90 -1.48 -36.83
N LEU A 275 -9.76 -1.86 -36.24
CA LEU A 275 -9.40 -3.28 -36.08
C LEU A 275 -10.42 -4.04 -35.23
N VAL A 276 -10.85 -3.44 -34.12
CA VAL A 276 -11.85 -4.07 -33.24
C VAL A 276 -13.16 -4.30 -33.98
N ASN A 277 -13.65 -3.33 -34.76
CA ASN A 277 -14.87 -3.46 -35.53
C ASN A 277 -14.74 -4.51 -36.65
N GLU A 278 -13.61 -4.54 -37.36
CA GLU A 278 -13.30 -5.53 -38.36
C GLU A 278 -13.39 -6.95 -37.79
N LEU A 279 -12.64 -7.23 -36.71
CA LEU A 279 -12.62 -8.53 -36.06
C LEU A 279 -14.01 -8.94 -35.49
N ILE A 280 -14.78 -7.99 -35.00
CA ILE A 280 -16.15 -8.25 -34.54
C ILE A 280 -17.05 -8.60 -35.71
N LEU A 281 -17.04 -7.83 -36.80
CA LEU A 281 -17.91 -8.04 -37.97
C LEU A 281 -17.63 -9.38 -38.64
N GLU A 282 -16.37 -9.75 -38.81
CA GLU A 282 -15.97 -11.02 -39.41
C GLU A 282 -16.36 -12.24 -38.55
N ASN A 283 -16.41 -12.08 -37.23
CA ASN A 283 -16.62 -13.21 -36.32
C ASN A 283 -18.01 -13.24 -35.69
N LYS A 284 -18.81 -12.20 -35.81
CA LYS A 284 -20.18 -12.14 -35.29
C LYS A 284 -21.03 -13.27 -35.83
N GLY A 285 -21.81 -13.95 -34.99
CA GLY A 285 -22.63 -15.10 -35.33
C GLY A 285 -21.86 -16.42 -35.46
N THR A 286 -20.54 -16.42 -35.35
CA THR A 286 -19.73 -17.65 -35.55
C THR A 286 -19.49 -18.42 -34.25
N PHE A 287 -19.50 -17.80 -33.12
CA PHE A 287 -19.16 -18.40 -31.80
C PHE A 287 -20.16 -18.15 -30.68
N GLU A 288 -20.95 -17.10 -30.77
CA GLU A 288 -22.04 -16.81 -29.87
C GLU A 288 -23.06 -17.97 -29.91
N ASN A 289 -23.57 -18.36 -28.74
CA ASN A 289 -24.53 -19.45 -28.56
C ASN A 289 -24.02 -20.87 -28.91
N LYS A 290 -22.72 -21.06 -29.18
CA LYS A 290 -22.14 -22.38 -29.35
C LYS A 290 -21.61 -22.92 -28.04
N ARG A 291 -22.08 -24.10 -27.61
CA ARG A 291 -21.70 -24.73 -26.35
C ARG A 291 -20.17 -24.86 -26.19
N VAL A 292 -19.46 -25.17 -27.26
CA VAL A 292 -18.00 -25.34 -27.28
C VAL A 292 -17.23 -24.04 -26.95
N ASN A 293 -17.86 -22.90 -27.21
CA ASN A 293 -17.27 -21.58 -26.96
C ASN A 293 -17.73 -20.96 -25.64
N ASN A 294 -18.60 -21.65 -24.88
CA ASN A 294 -19.12 -21.13 -23.62
C ASN A 294 -18.11 -21.32 -22.49
N ILE A 295 -17.78 -20.23 -21.83
CA ILE A 295 -16.97 -20.16 -20.61
C ILE A 295 -17.94 -19.93 -19.47
N TYR A 296 -18.46 -21.05 -18.91
CA TYR A 296 -19.56 -21.06 -17.93
C TYR A 296 -19.24 -20.24 -16.67
N GLU A 297 -18.03 -20.32 -16.20
CA GLU A 297 -17.56 -19.62 -15.00
C GLU A 297 -17.78 -18.11 -15.08
N TYR A 298 -17.62 -17.53 -16.28
CA TYR A 298 -17.74 -16.08 -16.50
C TYR A 298 -19.01 -15.67 -17.26
N GLY A 299 -19.85 -16.61 -17.62
CA GLY A 299 -21.09 -16.33 -18.38
C GLY A 299 -20.84 -15.65 -19.73
N VAL A 300 -19.77 -16.07 -20.42
CA VAL A 300 -19.37 -15.49 -21.71
C VAL A 300 -19.11 -16.57 -22.76
N TYR A 301 -19.25 -16.21 -24.02
CA TYR A 301 -18.73 -17.00 -25.14
C TYR A 301 -17.39 -16.42 -25.59
N GLY A 302 -16.41 -17.27 -25.84
CA GLY A 302 -15.05 -16.86 -26.25
C GLY A 302 -14.62 -17.52 -27.58
N LYS A 303 -13.91 -16.78 -28.42
CA LYS A 303 -13.27 -17.26 -29.61
C LYS A 303 -11.86 -16.70 -29.75
N THR A 304 -10.90 -17.55 -30.06
CA THR A 304 -9.52 -17.14 -30.35
C THR A 304 -9.27 -17.14 -31.85
N ILE A 305 -8.71 -16.04 -32.34
CA ILE A 305 -8.32 -15.90 -33.76
C ILE A 305 -6.87 -15.40 -33.84
N ARG A 306 -6.25 -15.55 -34.99
CA ARG A 306 -4.94 -14.96 -35.31
C ARG A 306 -5.13 -13.77 -36.22
N HIS A 307 -4.51 -12.68 -35.92
CA HIS A 307 -4.52 -11.46 -36.73
C HIS A 307 -3.29 -10.60 -36.46
N LYS A 308 -2.95 -9.69 -37.35
CA LYS A 308 -1.91 -8.68 -37.11
C LYS A 308 -2.47 -7.56 -36.24
N LEU A 309 -1.68 -7.07 -35.29
CA LEU A 309 -2.08 -5.92 -34.48
C LEU A 309 -1.97 -4.61 -35.26
N TYR A 310 -0.85 -4.46 -35.99
CA TYR A 310 -0.61 -3.33 -36.90
C TYR A 310 -0.39 -3.88 -38.32
N ALA A 311 -0.78 -3.11 -39.33
CA ALA A 311 -0.58 -3.50 -40.73
C ALA A 311 0.91 -3.75 -41.05
N SER A 312 1.80 -3.06 -40.37
CA SER A 312 3.26 -3.22 -40.50
C SER A 312 3.84 -4.43 -39.77
N ASP A 313 3.06 -5.10 -38.94
CA ASP A 313 3.56 -6.23 -38.14
C ASP A 313 3.93 -7.39 -39.05
N LYS A 314 5.10 -7.99 -38.77
CA LYS A 314 5.57 -9.21 -39.47
C LYS A 314 4.92 -10.48 -38.91
N LYS A 315 4.47 -10.45 -37.62
CA LYS A 315 3.87 -11.60 -36.94
C LYS A 315 2.38 -11.39 -36.66
N GLU A 316 1.64 -12.49 -36.74
CA GLU A 316 0.28 -12.53 -36.24
C GLU A 316 0.27 -12.78 -34.74
N ARG A 317 -0.79 -12.32 -34.10
CA ARG A 317 -1.02 -12.43 -32.67
C ARG A 317 -2.36 -13.10 -32.38
N TYR A 318 -2.52 -13.68 -31.20
CA TYR A 318 -3.79 -14.26 -30.78
C TYR A 318 -4.69 -13.15 -30.21
N PHE A 319 -5.88 -13.03 -30.82
CA PHE A 319 -6.94 -12.16 -30.32
C PHE A 319 -8.05 -13.02 -29.73
N HIS A 320 -8.45 -12.72 -28.50
CA HIS A 320 -9.54 -13.38 -27.83
C HIS A 320 -10.76 -12.47 -27.84
N LEU A 321 -11.77 -12.90 -28.57
CA LEU A 321 -13.06 -12.22 -28.68
C LEU A 321 -14.01 -12.80 -27.63
N TYR A 322 -14.66 -11.95 -26.86
CA TYR A 322 -15.65 -12.36 -25.85
C TYR A 322 -16.98 -11.71 -26.12
N HIS A 323 -18.03 -12.50 -26.01
CA HIS A 323 -19.43 -12.04 -26.06
C HIS A 323 -20.12 -12.39 -24.74
N SER A 324 -20.66 -11.39 -24.04
CA SER A 324 -21.35 -11.60 -22.77
C SER A 324 -22.82 -11.88 -22.94
N ILE A 325 -23.32 -12.91 -22.28
CA ILE A 325 -24.74 -13.30 -22.28
C ILE A 325 -25.60 -12.30 -21.49
N PHE A 326 -25.04 -11.69 -20.44
CA PHE A 326 -25.75 -10.82 -19.51
C PHE A 326 -25.98 -9.39 -20.01
N PHE A 327 -25.31 -8.97 -21.10
CA PHE A 327 -25.35 -7.60 -21.61
C PHE A 327 -26.32 -7.38 -22.78
N ILE A 328 -27.23 -8.33 -23.04
CA ILE A 328 -28.22 -8.24 -24.16
C ILE A 328 -29.18 -7.03 -23.98
N LEU A 329 -29.30 -6.49 -22.76
CA LEU A 329 -30.28 -5.39 -22.49
C LEU A 329 -29.68 -3.96 -22.57
N LYS A 330 -28.34 -3.79 -22.59
CA LYS A 330 -27.73 -2.45 -22.77
C LYS A 330 -26.36 -2.53 -23.47
N ARG A 331 -26.34 -2.53 -24.79
CA ARG A 331 -25.15 -2.49 -25.68
C ARG A 331 -24.20 -3.68 -25.55
N VAL A 332 -24.16 -4.49 -26.60
CA VAL A 332 -23.14 -5.56 -26.82
C VAL A 332 -21.75 -4.96 -26.67
N LYS A 333 -21.05 -5.28 -25.58
CA LYS A 333 -19.64 -4.94 -25.44
C LYS A 333 -18.83 -6.20 -25.78
N PHE A 334 -18.18 -6.18 -26.93
CA PHE A 334 -17.13 -7.13 -27.23
C PHE A 334 -15.85 -6.67 -26.54
N PHE A 335 -15.20 -7.59 -25.83
CA PHE A 335 -13.87 -7.36 -25.26
C PHE A 335 -12.88 -8.17 -26.09
N ILE A 336 -11.84 -7.51 -26.56
CA ILE A 336 -10.71 -8.18 -27.22
C ILE A 336 -9.54 -8.15 -26.27
N LYS A 337 -9.09 -9.34 -25.85
CA LYS A 337 -7.82 -9.52 -25.14
C LYS A 337 -6.84 -10.17 -26.11
N VAL A 338 -5.63 -9.65 -26.12
CA VAL A 338 -4.55 -10.17 -26.98
C VAL A 338 -3.60 -10.94 -26.07
N TYR A 339 -3.37 -12.21 -26.41
CA TYR A 339 -2.40 -13.06 -25.72
C TYR A 339 -1.16 -13.24 -26.59
N PHE A 340 -0.02 -13.23 -25.92
CA PHE A 340 1.25 -13.57 -26.53
C PHE A 340 1.86 -14.74 -25.77
N PHE A 341 2.06 -15.82 -26.46
CA PHE A 341 2.91 -16.92 -26.02
C PHE A 341 4.13 -16.93 -26.95
N ASN A 342 5.33 -16.80 -26.36
CA ASN A 342 6.56 -17.15 -26.99
C ASN A 342 6.88 -18.61 -26.71
#